data_8284e0ed6227b7ed1d1792c57c25027c
#
_entry.id   8284e0ed6227b7ed1d1792c57c25027c
#
_cell.length_a   1.000
_cell.length_b   1.000
_cell.length_c   1.000
_cell.angle_alpha   90.00
_cell.angle_beta   90.00
_cell.angle_gamma   90.00
#
_symmetry.space_group_name_H-M   'P 1'
#
loop_
_entity.id
_entity.type
_entity.pdbx_description
1 polymer ?
#
loop_
_entity_poly.entity_id
_entity_poly.type
_entity_poly.pdbx_seq_one_letter_code
_entity_poly.pdbx_strand_id
1 'polypeptide(L)'
;IQDILKAGVHPLLRQTPFQNPQTGNFDKDMLNKFLVEYAKMSESQMPAQYAEQYNNMYKYWSFIQKTLIESRLAEKYQALVSKALLSNPVEAQDAFDARVNQYNVLMAGIPYSSVVDSTIVVKESELKDLYNKKKEQFKQYQETRDIKYIDVQVTASAEDRAAIQKEVDEATEQLATTTEDYTSFIRSTGSEAPYVDLFYNKTAFPSDVVARLDSASVGTIYGPYYNGADNTINSFKIVAKAAAADSVEFRQIQVYAEDAVKTKTLADSIYNAIKGGANFADLAKKYGQTGDANWLTSAQYEGAQIDGDNLKFISAINNTGVNELVNLPMGQANVILQVTNKKSVKDKYKVAVIKREVEFSKETYNDTYNKFSQFVAQNTTLEDLKKNAEESGYTLIPRTDFSSDEHYVGGVHSTREALKWVFAAKEGEVSPLYECGDNDHLMVVSVEKINPKGYRDINSVADMLRAEIRRDKKAEKIMAQMNGFNSLDQVKGMTDAVSDSVKHVTFSAPAYIAVTRASEPVIGAVAEKTAAGKLSAPIKGNAGVYMIQVYNKDKSTEEFNVKTEESNLTNMAARYASQCIYDLRTKAEVVDQRYLFF
;
A
#
# COMPACT_ATOMS: atom_id res chain seq x y z
N ILE A 1 -2.59 -16.06 24.94
CA ILE A 1 -1.34 -16.27 24.20
C ILE A 1 -1.06 -17.75 24.00
N GLN A 2 -1.11 -18.57 25.06
CA GLN A 2 -0.83 -20.02 24.93
C GLN A 2 -1.71 -20.70 23.88
N ASP A 3 -3.00 -20.31 23.78
CA ASP A 3 -3.91 -20.83 22.77
C ASP A 3 -3.52 -20.40 21.35
N ILE A 4 -3.03 -19.17 21.17
CA ILE A 4 -2.56 -18.67 19.88
C ILE A 4 -1.29 -19.42 19.45
N LEU A 5 -0.35 -19.62 20.38
CA LEU A 5 0.88 -20.39 20.12
C LEU A 5 0.56 -21.87 19.83
N LYS A 6 -0.45 -22.42 20.49
CA LYS A 6 -0.89 -23.81 20.25
C LYS A 6 -1.58 -23.96 18.89
N ALA A 7 -2.40 -22.99 18.51
CA ALA A 7 -3.07 -22.99 17.20
C ALA A 7 -2.12 -22.77 16.03
N GLY A 8 -1.03 -21.97 16.22
CA GLY A 8 0.05 -21.77 15.24
C GLY A 8 -0.33 -21.03 13.96
N VAL A 9 -1.56 -20.49 13.86
CA VAL A 9 -2.07 -19.91 12.60
C VAL A 9 -2.05 -18.38 12.54
N HIS A 10 -1.61 -17.73 13.63
CA HIS A 10 -1.59 -16.25 13.68
C HIS A 10 -0.60 -15.67 12.67
N PRO A 11 -0.94 -14.60 11.92
CA PRO A 11 -0.07 -14.02 10.89
C PRO A 11 1.34 -13.66 11.38
N LEU A 12 1.49 -13.09 12.59
CA LEU A 12 2.79 -12.78 13.18
C LEU A 12 3.65 -14.03 13.43
N LEU A 13 3.03 -15.16 13.75
CA LEU A 13 3.75 -16.42 13.97
C LEU A 13 4.29 -17.00 12.67
N ARG A 14 3.60 -16.76 11.54
CA ARG A 14 4.05 -17.21 10.21
C ARG A 14 5.30 -16.47 9.72
N GLN A 15 5.63 -15.33 10.31
CA GLN A 15 6.84 -14.57 9.99
C GLN A 15 8.07 -15.07 10.75
N THR A 16 7.90 -15.97 11.72
CA THR A 16 9.01 -16.49 12.51
C THR A 16 9.71 -17.66 11.81
N PRO A 17 10.99 -17.96 12.11
CA PRO A 17 11.70 -19.11 11.56
C PRO A 17 11.24 -20.46 12.17
N PHE A 18 10.33 -20.43 13.15
CA PHE A 18 9.82 -21.63 13.84
C PHE A 18 8.60 -22.21 13.13
N GLN A 19 8.79 -22.66 11.90
CA GLN A 19 7.72 -23.22 11.08
C GLN A 19 7.99 -24.69 10.80
N ASN A 20 6.92 -25.49 10.87
CA ASN A 20 6.98 -26.89 10.46
C ASN A 20 7.20 -26.96 8.94
N PRO A 21 8.27 -27.60 8.46
CA PRO A 21 8.59 -27.66 7.03
C PRO A 21 7.53 -28.35 6.17
N GLN A 22 6.71 -29.22 6.77
CA GLN A 22 5.67 -29.96 6.04
C GLN A 22 4.35 -29.19 5.93
N THR A 23 4.01 -28.39 6.95
CA THR A 23 2.71 -27.72 7.03
C THR A 23 2.78 -26.22 6.79
N GLY A 24 3.97 -25.61 6.89
CA GLY A 24 4.18 -24.15 6.83
C GLY A 24 3.58 -23.38 8.01
N ASN A 25 3.07 -24.09 9.03
CA ASN A 25 2.52 -23.48 10.23
C ASN A 25 3.58 -23.35 11.33
N PHE A 26 3.38 -22.40 12.23
CA PHE A 26 4.23 -22.23 13.41
C PHE A 26 4.28 -23.52 14.25
N ASP A 27 5.49 -23.90 14.63
CA ASP A 27 5.77 -25.07 15.46
C ASP A 27 6.30 -24.65 16.83
N LYS A 28 5.45 -24.84 17.83
CA LYS A 28 5.77 -24.51 19.23
C LYS A 28 6.94 -25.34 19.77
N ASP A 29 7.12 -26.56 19.31
CA ASP A 29 8.19 -27.43 19.81
C ASP A 29 9.55 -27.01 19.24
N MET A 30 9.58 -26.52 18.00
CA MET A 30 10.77 -25.88 17.45
C MET A 30 11.17 -24.62 18.24
N LEU A 31 10.21 -23.77 18.58
CA LEU A 31 10.45 -22.62 19.44
C LEU A 31 11.00 -23.04 20.81
N ASN A 32 10.35 -24.02 21.46
CA ASN A 32 10.79 -24.50 22.78
C ASN A 32 12.21 -25.07 22.75
N LYS A 33 12.56 -25.85 21.73
CA LYS A 33 13.94 -26.33 21.54
C LYS A 33 14.92 -25.15 21.43
N PHE A 34 14.62 -24.19 20.58
CA PHE A 34 15.45 -22.99 20.44
C PHE A 34 15.63 -22.25 21.75
N LEU A 35 14.57 -22.02 22.53
CA LEU A 35 14.64 -21.29 23.81
C LEU A 35 15.49 -22.05 24.85
N VAL A 36 15.42 -23.39 24.86
CA VAL A 36 16.24 -24.22 25.74
C VAL A 36 17.73 -24.14 25.32
N GLU A 37 18.02 -24.19 24.04
CA GLU A 37 19.38 -24.04 23.50
C GLU A 37 19.93 -22.64 23.76
N TYR A 38 19.13 -21.60 23.54
CA TYR A 38 19.51 -20.21 23.83
C TYR A 38 19.84 -20.00 25.30
N ALA A 39 19.03 -20.56 26.21
CA ALA A 39 19.29 -20.46 27.66
C ALA A 39 20.63 -21.11 28.08
N LYS A 40 21.06 -22.15 27.39
CA LYS A 40 22.34 -22.83 27.63
C LYS A 40 23.53 -22.19 26.91
N MET A 41 23.29 -21.21 26.04
CA MET A 41 24.32 -20.61 25.19
C MET A 41 25.43 -19.93 26.00
N SER A 42 25.09 -19.33 27.15
CA SER A 42 26.07 -18.70 28.04
C SER A 42 27.04 -19.70 28.70
N GLU A 43 26.69 -20.99 28.73
CA GLU A 43 27.48 -22.07 29.30
C GLU A 43 28.32 -22.81 28.22
N SER A 44 28.06 -22.53 26.94
CA SER A 44 28.72 -23.18 25.80
C SER A 44 29.82 -22.31 25.23
N GLN A 45 30.93 -22.92 24.82
CA GLN A 45 32.02 -22.28 24.04
C GLN A 45 31.62 -22.16 22.54
N MET A 46 30.48 -21.49 22.27
CA MET A 46 30.00 -21.32 20.92
C MET A 46 30.82 -20.26 20.16
N PRO A 47 31.19 -20.47 18.88
CA PRO A 47 31.84 -19.45 18.07
C PRO A 47 30.98 -18.16 18.01
N ALA A 48 31.64 -16.99 18.07
CA ALA A 48 31.00 -15.67 18.17
C ALA A 48 29.94 -15.43 17.09
N GLN A 49 30.17 -15.90 15.87
CA GLN A 49 29.23 -15.76 14.75
C GLN A 49 27.90 -16.48 15.00
N TYR A 50 27.93 -17.67 15.58
CA TYR A 50 26.70 -18.42 15.91
C TYR A 50 26.00 -17.79 17.12
N ALA A 51 26.77 -17.32 18.12
CA ALA A 51 26.21 -16.62 19.27
C ALA A 51 25.44 -15.35 18.84
N GLU A 52 25.95 -14.59 17.88
CA GLU A 52 25.27 -13.42 17.34
C GLU A 52 23.97 -13.79 16.63
N GLN A 53 23.98 -14.83 15.80
CA GLN A 53 22.77 -15.32 15.10
C GLN A 53 21.67 -15.74 16.09
N TYR A 54 22.03 -16.48 17.14
CA TYR A 54 21.07 -16.90 18.18
C TYR A 54 20.53 -15.70 18.95
N ASN A 55 21.36 -14.72 19.27
CA ASN A 55 20.94 -13.47 19.92
C ASN A 55 19.95 -12.67 19.06
N ASN A 56 20.22 -12.56 17.76
CA ASN A 56 19.33 -11.86 16.83
C ASN A 56 18.00 -12.59 16.69
N MET A 57 18.00 -13.91 16.61
CA MET A 57 16.79 -14.74 16.58
C MET A 57 15.97 -14.60 17.88
N TYR A 58 16.63 -14.57 19.05
CA TYR A 58 15.97 -14.35 20.32
C TYR A 58 15.37 -12.94 20.45
N LYS A 59 16.10 -11.90 20.02
CA LYS A 59 15.58 -10.52 19.96
C LYS A 59 14.35 -10.43 19.07
N TYR A 60 14.42 -11.06 17.89
CA TYR A 60 13.28 -11.10 16.97
C TYR A 60 12.07 -11.84 17.58
N TRP A 61 12.29 -13.01 18.20
CA TRP A 61 11.22 -13.71 18.90
C TRP A 61 10.62 -12.87 20.04
N SER A 62 11.47 -12.22 20.84
CA SER A 62 11.01 -11.34 21.94
C SER A 62 10.16 -10.19 21.43
N PHE A 63 10.52 -9.62 20.28
CA PHE A 63 9.72 -8.61 19.59
C PHE A 63 8.35 -9.18 19.15
N ILE A 64 8.33 -10.33 18.47
CA ILE A 64 7.09 -10.99 18.06
C ILE A 64 6.20 -11.32 19.24
N GLN A 65 6.76 -11.86 20.31
CA GLN A 65 6.03 -12.18 21.54
C GLN A 65 5.39 -10.94 22.16
N LYS A 66 6.14 -9.85 22.29
CA LYS A 66 5.63 -8.57 22.81
C LYS A 66 4.51 -8.03 21.94
N THR A 67 4.72 -7.96 20.63
CA THR A 67 3.72 -7.49 19.66
C THR A 67 2.44 -8.34 19.70
N LEU A 68 2.57 -9.66 19.87
CA LEU A 68 1.44 -10.57 19.98
C LEU A 68 0.61 -10.31 21.27
N ILE A 69 1.28 -10.00 22.38
CA ILE A 69 0.62 -9.64 23.65
C ILE A 69 -0.12 -8.32 23.49
N GLU A 70 0.54 -7.31 22.94
CA GLU A 70 -0.01 -5.96 22.76
C GLU A 70 -1.20 -5.98 21.78
N SER A 71 -1.07 -6.65 20.64
CA SER A 71 -2.18 -6.80 19.68
C SER A 71 -3.38 -7.49 20.30
N ARG A 72 -3.15 -8.55 21.09
CA ARG A 72 -4.24 -9.27 21.77
C ARG A 72 -4.93 -8.45 22.86
N LEU A 73 -4.20 -7.61 23.57
CA LEU A 73 -4.77 -6.66 24.53
C LEU A 73 -5.63 -5.61 23.81
N ALA A 74 -5.13 -5.06 22.70
CA ALA A 74 -5.86 -4.11 21.88
C ALA A 74 -7.15 -4.71 21.32
N GLU A 75 -7.08 -5.92 20.74
CA GLU A 75 -8.26 -6.66 20.26
C GLU A 75 -9.31 -6.87 21.36
N LYS A 76 -8.89 -7.29 22.54
CA LYS A 76 -9.80 -7.48 23.68
C LYS A 76 -10.47 -6.18 24.10
N TYR A 77 -9.69 -5.09 24.16
CA TYR A 77 -10.23 -3.78 24.51
C TYR A 77 -11.22 -3.28 23.45
N GLN A 78 -10.87 -3.37 22.17
CA GLN A 78 -11.77 -3.03 21.08
C GLN A 78 -13.04 -3.89 21.08
N ALA A 79 -12.91 -5.19 21.37
CA ALA A 79 -14.06 -6.08 21.49
C ALA A 79 -14.98 -5.71 22.67
N LEU A 80 -14.41 -5.28 23.81
CA LEU A 80 -15.19 -4.78 24.94
C LEU A 80 -15.96 -3.51 24.56
N VAL A 81 -15.29 -2.54 23.96
CA VAL A 81 -15.93 -1.29 23.50
C VAL A 81 -17.02 -1.59 22.47
N SER A 82 -16.70 -2.39 21.46
CA SER A 82 -17.66 -2.78 20.41
C SER A 82 -18.89 -3.50 20.98
N LYS A 83 -18.71 -4.41 21.93
CA LYS A 83 -19.82 -5.12 22.55
C LYS A 83 -20.61 -4.31 23.58
N ALA A 84 -20.06 -3.18 24.04
CA ALA A 84 -20.80 -2.24 24.87
C ALA A 84 -21.70 -1.30 24.04
N LEU A 85 -21.45 -1.19 22.74
CA LEU A 85 -22.22 -0.36 21.81
C LEU A 85 -23.39 -1.19 21.25
N LEU A 86 -24.35 -1.51 22.11
CA LEU A 86 -25.53 -2.27 21.74
C LEU A 86 -26.64 -1.31 21.31
N SER A 87 -27.32 -1.66 20.24
CA SER A 87 -28.58 -1.04 19.85
C SER A 87 -29.75 -1.70 20.58
N ASN A 88 -30.88 -1.04 20.58
CA ASN A 88 -32.13 -1.50 21.14
C ASN A 88 -33.28 -1.37 20.13
N PRO A 89 -34.45 -2.01 20.36
CA PRO A 89 -35.58 -1.99 19.42
C PRO A 89 -36.10 -0.58 19.09
N VAL A 90 -35.99 0.37 20.02
CA VAL A 90 -36.47 1.77 19.78
C VAL A 90 -35.53 2.47 18.81
N GLU A 91 -34.20 2.40 19.06
CA GLU A 91 -33.19 2.95 18.12
C GLU A 91 -33.30 2.30 16.75
N ALA A 92 -33.54 0.97 16.71
CA ALA A 92 -33.74 0.23 15.47
C ALA A 92 -34.96 0.75 14.68
N GLN A 93 -36.06 1.01 15.36
CA GLN A 93 -37.25 1.58 14.73
C GLN A 93 -37.01 3.00 14.23
N ASP A 94 -36.40 3.86 15.06
CA ASP A 94 -36.08 5.24 14.69
C ASP A 94 -35.13 5.30 13.47
N ALA A 95 -34.10 4.46 13.44
CA ALA A 95 -33.14 4.39 12.31
C ALA A 95 -33.82 3.87 11.04
N PHE A 96 -34.70 2.88 11.16
CA PHE A 96 -35.51 2.39 10.05
C PHE A 96 -36.41 3.48 9.52
N ASP A 97 -37.20 4.13 10.38
CA ASP A 97 -38.12 5.20 9.97
C ASP A 97 -37.38 6.40 9.37
N ALA A 98 -36.22 6.76 9.91
CA ALA A 98 -35.36 7.82 9.36
C ALA A 98 -34.89 7.52 7.93
N ARG A 99 -34.77 6.24 7.54
CA ARG A 99 -34.33 5.81 6.22
C ARG A 99 -35.48 5.59 5.25
N VAL A 100 -36.57 4.99 5.70
CA VAL A 100 -37.68 4.58 4.82
C VAL A 100 -38.71 5.67 4.58
N ASN A 101 -38.90 6.62 5.51
CA ASN A 101 -39.76 7.76 5.30
C ASN A 101 -39.13 8.73 4.32
N GLN A 102 -39.80 8.96 3.20
CA GLN A 102 -39.30 9.76 2.09
C GLN A 102 -40.18 10.98 1.90
N TYR A 103 -39.54 12.10 1.62
CA TYR A 103 -40.19 13.39 1.43
C TYR A 103 -39.84 13.94 0.05
N ASN A 104 -40.85 14.37 -0.69
CA ASN A 104 -40.65 15.08 -1.93
C ASN A 104 -40.90 16.58 -1.65
N VAL A 105 -39.89 17.40 -1.92
CA VAL A 105 -39.89 18.81 -1.57
C VAL A 105 -39.65 19.71 -2.77
N LEU A 106 -40.41 20.77 -2.86
CA LEU A 106 -40.04 21.95 -3.65
C LEU A 106 -39.28 22.89 -2.73
N MET A 107 -38.23 23.47 -3.22
CA MET A 107 -37.42 24.41 -2.46
C MET A 107 -37.10 25.67 -3.24
N ALA A 108 -36.95 26.76 -2.51
CA ALA A 108 -36.32 27.97 -3.00
C ALA A 108 -35.40 28.53 -1.91
N GLY A 109 -34.32 29.19 -2.30
CA GLY A 109 -33.36 29.72 -1.34
C GLY A 109 -32.39 30.72 -1.94
N ILE A 110 -31.57 31.30 -1.09
CA ILE A 110 -30.52 32.26 -1.45
C ILE A 110 -29.18 31.63 -1.06
N PRO A 111 -28.27 31.37 -2.02
CA PRO A 111 -26.94 30.87 -1.74
C PRO A 111 -26.08 31.90 -1.00
N TYR A 112 -25.17 31.45 -0.12
CA TYR A 112 -24.25 32.37 0.57
C TYR A 112 -23.29 33.09 -0.40
N SER A 113 -23.03 32.51 -1.57
CA SER A 113 -22.20 33.10 -2.64
C SER A 113 -22.80 34.40 -3.22
N SER A 114 -24.13 34.60 -3.10
CA SER A 114 -24.78 35.83 -3.55
C SER A 114 -24.52 37.03 -2.63
N VAL A 115 -24.14 36.78 -1.38
CA VAL A 115 -23.82 37.85 -0.43
C VAL A 115 -22.30 38.09 -0.46
N VAL A 116 -21.93 39.30 -0.90
CA VAL A 116 -20.52 39.70 -1.04
C VAL A 116 -19.84 39.74 0.34
N ASP A 117 -18.71 39.08 0.47
CA ASP A 117 -17.93 38.92 1.72
C ASP A 117 -17.56 40.26 2.38
N SER A 118 -17.22 41.27 1.59
CA SER A 118 -16.84 42.61 2.08
C SER A 118 -17.98 43.33 2.80
N THR A 119 -19.24 42.91 2.59
CA THR A 119 -20.40 43.47 3.29
C THR A 119 -20.61 42.88 4.69
N ILE A 120 -19.85 41.86 5.04
CA ILE A 120 -19.97 41.14 6.32
C ILE A 120 -18.72 41.40 7.17
N VAL A 121 -18.89 42.25 8.16
CA VAL A 121 -17.81 42.56 9.12
C VAL A 121 -17.76 41.51 10.21
N VAL A 122 -16.60 40.87 10.38
CA VAL A 122 -16.28 39.95 11.50
C VAL A 122 -15.47 40.72 12.52
N LYS A 123 -15.98 40.81 13.74
CA LYS A 123 -15.31 41.49 14.88
C LYS A 123 -14.34 40.54 15.57
N GLU A 124 -13.25 41.04 16.08
CA GLU A 124 -12.27 40.26 16.84
C GLU A 124 -12.89 39.65 18.13
N SER A 125 -13.88 40.29 18.73
CA SER A 125 -14.61 39.70 19.86
C SER A 125 -15.37 38.43 19.47
N GLU A 126 -16.04 38.44 18.32
CA GLU A 126 -16.77 37.25 17.81
C GLU A 126 -15.82 36.11 17.48
N LEU A 127 -14.65 36.41 16.95
CA LEU A 127 -13.59 35.44 16.69
C LEU A 127 -13.12 34.76 18.00
N LYS A 128 -12.87 35.58 19.04
CA LYS A 128 -12.48 35.07 20.37
C LYS A 128 -13.59 34.24 21.03
N ASP A 129 -14.82 34.68 20.92
CA ASP A 129 -15.97 33.97 21.49
C ASP A 129 -16.17 32.61 20.83
N LEU A 130 -16.10 32.54 19.48
CA LEU A 130 -16.21 31.28 18.74
C LEU A 130 -15.01 30.36 19.03
N TYR A 131 -13.79 30.92 19.08
CA TYR A 131 -12.60 30.17 19.47
C TYR A 131 -12.76 29.53 20.85
N ASN A 132 -13.17 30.32 21.85
CA ASN A 132 -13.37 29.81 23.21
C ASN A 132 -14.45 28.74 23.27
N LYS A 133 -15.53 28.89 22.52
CA LYS A 133 -16.62 27.89 22.42
C LYS A 133 -16.13 26.57 21.82
N LYS A 134 -15.18 26.64 20.88
CA LYS A 134 -14.66 25.49 20.15
C LYS A 134 -13.26 25.05 20.61
N LYS A 135 -12.73 25.63 21.68
CA LYS A 135 -11.35 25.49 22.11
C LYS A 135 -10.87 24.03 22.20
N GLU A 136 -11.73 23.12 22.69
CA GLU A 136 -11.40 21.71 22.80
C GLU A 136 -11.17 21.03 21.43
N GLN A 137 -11.74 21.56 20.34
CA GLN A 137 -11.51 21.06 18.98
C GLN A 137 -10.10 21.43 18.47
N PHE A 138 -9.47 22.44 19.08
CA PHE A 138 -8.13 22.94 18.74
C PHE A 138 -7.05 22.43 19.69
N LYS A 139 -7.37 21.42 20.50
CA LYS A 139 -6.40 20.82 21.41
C LYS A 139 -5.39 19.99 20.64
N GLN A 140 -4.12 20.27 20.91
CA GLN A 140 -2.97 19.61 20.32
C GLN A 140 -2.26 18.81 21.41
N TYR A 141 -2.12 17.51 21.23
CA TYR A 141 -1.63 16.59 22.26
C TYR A 141 -0.11 16.42 22.24
N GLN A 142 0.54 16.80 21.14
CA GLN A 142 1.98 16.77 20.96
C GLN A 142 2.47 18.03 20.24
N GLU A 143 3.76 18.32 20.32
CA GLU A 143 4.38 19.35 19.50
C GLU A 143 4.40 18.91 18.05
N THR A 144 4.04 19.83 17.14
CA THR A 144 4.18 19.65 15.71
C THR A 144 4.91 20.83 15.09
N ARG A 145 5.38 20.68 13.85
CA ARG A 145 6.07 21.74 13.14
C ARG A 145 5.46 21.94 11.76
N ASP A 146 5.30 23.18 11.38
CA ASP A 146 5.04 23.52 9.99
C ASP A 146 6.40 23.68 9.33
N ILE A 147 6.65 22.88 8.31
CA ILE A 147 7.92 22.85 7.59
C ILE A 147 7.69 23.18 6.11
N LYS A 148 8.75 23.64 5.49
CA LYS A 148 8.85 23.69 4.02
C LYS A 148 10.11 22.95 3.61
N TYR A 149 10.03 22.22 2.53
CA TYR A 149 11.16 21.46 2.03
C TYR A 149 11.25 21.54 0.50
N ILE A 150 12.45 21.36 0.01
CA ILE A 150 12.72 21.14 -1.41
C ILE A 150 13.28 19.75 -1.51
N ASP A 151 12.70 18.95 -2.41
CA ASP A 151 13.14 17.62 -2.77
C ASP A 151 13.52 17.62 -4.25
N VAL A 152 14.75 17.26 -4.54
CA VAL A 152 15.30 17.17 -5.88
C VAL A 152 15.62 15.72 -6.17
N GLN A 153 14.77 15.07 -6.96
CA GLN A 153 15.07 13.73 -7.45
C GLN A 153 16.11 13.81 -8.57
N VAL A 154 17.19 13.07 -8.42
CA VAL A 154 18.21 12.91 -9.46
C VAL A 154 17.68 11.91 -10.49
N THR A 155 17.55 12.37 -11.71
CA THR A 155 17.09 11.55 -12.83
C THR A 155 18.16 11.51 -13.93
N ALA A 156 18.15 10.43 -14.72
CA ALA A 156 19.07 10.27 -15.82
C ALA A 156 19.00 11.44 -16.81
N SER A 157 20.16 11.99 -17.16
CA SER A 157 20.30 13.04 -18.17
C SER A 157 20.00 12.53 -19.58
N ALA A 158 19.97 13.42 -20.55
CA ALA A 158 19.87 13.06 -21.96
C ALA A 158 21.10 12.25 -22.42
N GLU A 159 22.26 12.61 -21.89
CA GLU A 159 23.54 11.94 -22.15
C GLU A 159 23.57 10.53 -21.56
N ASP A 160 23.09 10.35 -20.31
CA ASP A 160 22.96 9.03 -19.67
C ASP A 160 22.03 8.13 -20.49
N ARG A 161 20.86 8.65 -20.85
CA ARG A 161 19.90 7.93 -21.69
C ARG A 161 20.50 7.54 -23.03
N ALA A 162 21.24 8.44 -23.68
CA ALA A 162 21.88 8.16 -24.96
C ALA A 162 22.99 7.10 -24.83
N ALA A 163 23.73 7.11 -23.73
CA ALA A 163 24.77 6.11 -23.45
C ALA A 163 24.15 4.71 -23.28
N ILE A 164 23.09 4.59 -22.46
CA ILE A 164 22.40 3.31 -22.24
C ILE A 164 21.71 2.85 -23.53
N GLN A 165 21.10 3.77 -24.29
CA GLN A 165 20.51 3.43 -25.59
C GLN A 165 21.56 2.81 -26.52
N LYS A 166 22.74 3.42 -26.62
CA LYS A 166 23.84 2.89 -27.43
C LYS A 166 24.31 1.51 -26.99
N GLU A 167 24.43 1.27 -25.67
CA GLU A 167 24.80 -0.05 -25.15
C GLU A 167 23.74 -1.10 -25.53
N VAL A 168 22.45 -0.75 -25.43
CA VAL A 168 21.36 -1.68 -25.80
C VAL A 168 21.28 -1.86 -27.31
N ASP A 169 21.57 -0.84 -28.13
CA ASP A 169 21.66 -0.98 -29.59
C ASP A 169 22.73 -2.00 -29.97
N GLU A 170 23.97 -1.84 -29.46
CA GLU A 170 25.09 -2.74 -29.71
C GLU A 170 24.78 -4.18 -29.23
N ALA A 171 24.19 -4.32 -28.05
CA ALA A 171 23.79 -5.63 -27.51
C ALA A 171 22.67 -6.26 -28.35
N THR A 172 21.75 -5.48 -28.89
CA THR A 172 20.66 -5.96 -29.79
C THR A 172 21.22 -6.46 -31.11
N GLU A 173 22.18 -5.78 -31.70
CA GLU A 173 22.88 -6.24 -32.92
C GLU A 173 23.59 -7.57 -32.68
N GLN A 174 24.27 -7.72 -31.52
CA GLN A 174 24.91 -8.98 -31.15
C GLN A 174 23.88 -10.09 -30.87
N LEU A 175 22.75 -9.78 -30.22
CA LEU A 175 21.66 -10.74 -29.99
C LEU A 175 21.10 -11.28 -31.30
N ALA A 176 21.09 -10.48 -32.39
CA ALA A 176 20.63 -10.90 -33.70
C ALA A 176 21.42 -12.10 -34.23
N THR A 177 22.72 -12.08 -34.03
CA THR A 177 23.67 -13.11 -34.52
C THR A 177 23.92 -14.24 -33.53
N THR A 178 23.55 -14.06 -32.26
CA THR A 178 23.72 -15.09 -31.21
C THR A 178 22.80 -16.28 -31.48
N THR A 179 23.35 -17.49 -31.49
CA THR A 179 22.61 -18.74 -31.74
C THR A 179 22.74 -19.75 -30.60
N GLU A 180 23.75 -19.59 -29.74
CA GLU A 180 24.05 -20.48 -28.63
C GLU A 180 24.41 -19.68 -27.38
N ASP A 181 24.31 -20.33 -26.19
CA ASP A 181 24.63 -19.72 -24.88
C ASP A 181 24.04 -18.35 -24.61
N TYR A 182 22.73 -18.26 -24.82
CA TYR A 182 21.98 -17.03 -24.47
C TYR A 182 22.12 -16.65 -23.00
N THR A 183 22.36 -17.62 -22.10
CA THR A 183 22.52 -17.35 -20.66
C THR A 183 23.75 -16.48 -20.37
N SER A 184 24.91 -16.87 -20.90
CA SER A 184 26.16 -16.09 -20.75
C SER A 184 26.05 -14.76 -21.49
N PHE A 185 25.47 -14.78 -22.69
CA PHE A 185 25.31 -13.56 -23.48
C PHE A 185 24.46 -12.51 -22.75
N ILE A 186 23.22 -12.86 -22.34
CA ILE A 186 22.32 -11.92 -21.65
C ILE A 186 22.95 -11.41 -20.35
N ARG A 187 23.63 -12.27 -19.60
CA ARG A 187 24.37 -11.83 -18.41
C ARG A 187 25.45 -10.80 -18.74
N SER A 188 26.16 -10.96 -19.86
CA SER A 188 27.22 -10.02 -20.25
C SER A 188 26.71 -8.64 -20.66
N THR A 189 25.43 -8.52 -21.04
CA THR A 189 24.81 -7.23 -21.40
C THR A 189 24.40 -6.40 -20.17
N GLY A 190 24.53 -6.94 -18.95
CA GLY A 190 24.03 -6.30 -17.74
C GLY A 190 22.50 -6.21 -17.68
N SER A 191 21.78 -7.09 -18.40
CA SER A 191 20.33 -7.15 -18.36
C SER A 191 19.81 -7.52 -16.97
N GLU A 192 18.80 -6.80 -16.48
CA GLU A 192 18.07 -7.14 -15.25
C GLU A 192 17.26 -8.43 -15.38
N ALA A 193 16.84 -8.78 -16.61
CA ALA A 193 16.10 -9.98 -16.89
C ALA A 193 17.05 -11.12 -17.26
N PRO A 194 17.30 -12.12 -16.37
CA PRO A 194 18.15 -13.23 -16.68
C PRO A 194 17.49 -14.15 -17.73
N TYR A 195 18.29 -14.69 -18.66
CA TYR A 195 17.82 -15.75 -19.53
C TYR A 195 17.94 -17.10 -18.83
N VAL A 196 16.84 -17.83 -18.79
CA VAL A 196 16.79 -19.22 -18.31
C VAL A 196 16.34 -20.11 -19.46
N ASP A 197 17.10 -21.16 -19.76
CA ASP A 197 16.84 -22.06 -20.89
C ASP A 197 15.69 -23.04 -20.59
N LEU A 198 14.51 -22.48 -20.26
CA LEU A 198 13.26 -23.22 -20.06
C LEU A 198 12.14 -22.64 -20.93
N PHE A 199 11.19 -23.48 -21.26
CA PHE A 199 9.95 -23.04 -21.89
C PHE A 199 8.96 -22.52 -20.86
N TYR A 200 8.55 -21.27 -21.01
CA TYR A 200 7.59 -20.58 -20.15
C TYR A 200 6.26 -20.34 -20.83
N ASN A 201 5.18 -20.29 -20.07
CA ASN A 201 3.89 -19.83 -20.56
C ASN A 201 3.95 -18.37 -20.97
N LYS A 202 3.08 -17.96 -21.88
CA LYS A 202 2.95 -16.58 -22.31
C LYS A 202 2.78 -15.60 -21.14
N THR A 203 2.04 -16.01 -20.10
CA THR A 203 1.76 -15.20 -18.92
C THR A 203 2.97 -14.92 -18.00
N ALA A 204 4.08 -15.62 -18.22
CA ALA A 204 5.31 -15.40 -17.46
C ALA A 204 6.14 -14.20 -17.95
N PHE A 205 5.78 -13.64 -19.10
CA PHE A 205 6.49 -12.52 -19.72
C PHE A 205 5.81 -11.18 -19.47
N PRO A 206 6.55 -10.05 -19.47
CA PRO A 206 5.98 -8.71 -19.41
C PRO A 206 4.98 -8.44 -20.56
N SER A 207 4.03 -7.53 -20.33
CA SER A 207 2.92 -7.27 -21.27
C SER A 207 3.36 -6.80 -22.66
N ASP A 208 4.46 -6.07 -22.74
CA ASP A 208 5.07 -5.58 -23.98
C ASP A 208 5.66 -6.72 -24.83
N VAL A 209 6.25 -7.74 -24.17
CA VAL A 209 6.71 -8.99 -24.81
C VAL A 209 5.52 -9.83 -25.22
N VAL A 210 4.56 -10.05 -24.31
CA VAL A 210 3.35 -10.87 -24.52
C VAL A 210 2.59 -10.46 -25.79
N ALA A 211 2.43 -9.17 -26.03
CA ALA A 211 1.70 -8.63 -27.17
C ALA A 211 2.25 -9.10 -28.55
N ARG A 212 3.50 -9.57 -28.57
CA ARG A 212 4.21 -9.94 -29.81
C ARG A 212 4.48 -11.44 -29.97
N LEU A 213 4.34 -12.22 -28.89
CA LEU A 213 4.71 -13.65 -28.88
C LEU A 213 3.91 -14.50 -29.88
N ASP A 214 2.61 -14.26 -30.05
CA ASP A 214 1.76 -15.09 -30.91
C ASP A 214 2.03 -14.86 -32.40
N SER A 215 2.27 -13.62 -32.79
CA SER A 215 2.40 -13.19 -34.19
C SER A 215 3.83 -13.31 -34.74
N ALA A 216 4.84 -13.32 -33.87
CA ALA A 216 6.23 -13.29 -34.30
C ALA A 216 6.79 -14.68 -34.59
N SER A 217 7.71 -14.79 -35.54
CA SER A 217 8.46 -16.01 -35.86
C SER A 217 9.64 -16.21 -34.90
N VAL A 218 10.08 -17.45 -34.76
CA VAL A 218 11.36 -17.76 -34.07
C VAL A 218 12.50 -17.04 -34.77
N GLY A 219 13.43 -16.48 -34.01
CA GLY A 219 14.53 -15.65 -34.49
C GLY A 219 14.20 -14.17 -34.64
N THR A 220 12.94 -13.77 -34.57
CA THR A 220 12.55 -12.35 -34.65
C THR A 220 13.04 -11.58 -33.44
N ILE A 221 13.58 -10.39 -33.70
CA ILE A 221 14.03 -9.42 -32.69
C ILE A 221 13.07 -8.24 -32.68
N TYR A 222 12.81 -7.75 -31.49
CA TYR A 222 12.06 -6.52 -31.24
C TYR A 222 12.88 -5.58 -30.39
N GLY A 223 12.91 -4.30 -30.76
CA GLY A 223 13.64 -3.29 -30.05
C GLY A 223 14.88 -2.80 -30.79
N PRO A 224 15.70 -1.94 -30.15
CA PRO A 224 15.43 -1.38 -28.82
C PRO A 224 14.21 -0.46 -28.76
N TYR A 225 13.53 -0.41 -27.63
CA TYR A 225 12.44 0.52 -27.35
C TYR A 225 12.45 0.93 -25.88
N TYR A 226 12.04 2.16 -25.61
CA TYR A 226 11.87 2.67 -24.24
C TYR A 226 10.52 2.22 -23.66
N ASN A 227 10.54 1.67 -22.45
CA ASN A 227 9.35 1.35 -21.67
C ASN A 227 9.21 2.35 -20.53
N GLY A 228 8.25 3.28 -20.66
CA GLY A 228 8.02 4.32 -19.66
C GLY A 228 7.35 3.82 -18.37
N ALA A 229 6.87 2.57 -18.32
CA ALA A 229 6.24 2.02 -17.12
C ALA A 229 7.26 1.65 -16.02
N ASP A 230 8.46 1.27 -16.42
CA ASP A 230 9.55 0.87 -15.52
C ASP A 230 10.89 1.54 -15.84
N ASN A 231 10.86 2.63 -16.62
CA ASN A 231 12.04 3.43 -16.98
C ASN A 231 13.18 2.61 -17.59
N THR A 232 12.87 1.64 -18.48
CA THR A 232 13.87 0.77 -19.08
C THR A 232 13.96 0.91 -20.58
N ILE A 233 15.12 0.56 -21.16
CA ILE A 233 15.30 0.35 -22.59
C ILE A 233 15.40 -1.16 -22.81
N ASN A 234 14.51 -1.69 -23.64
CA ASN A 234 14.31 -3.11 -23.81
C ASN A 234 14.52 -3.54 -25.25
N SER A 235 15.09 -4.72 -25.40
CA SER A 235 15.02 -5.48 -26.67
C SER A 235 14.88 -6.97 -26.35
N PHE A 236 14.29 -7.75 -27.26
CA PHE A 236 14.19 -9.20 -27.04
C PHE A 236 14.18 -9.99 -28.35
N LYS A 237 14.61 -11.24 -28.24
CA LYS A 237 14.60 -12.23 -29.32
C LYS A 237 13.75 -13.43 -28.93
N ILE A 238 12.88 -13.85 -29.82
CA ILE A 238 12.17 -15.13 -29.65
C ILE A 238 13.13 -16.26 -30.04
N VAL A 239 13.63 -16.94 -29.02
CA VAL A 239 14.63 -18.01 -29.20
C VAL A 239 13.98 -19.31 -29.68
N ALA A 240 12.85 -19.68 -29.09
CA ALA A 240 12.12 -20.89 -29.45
C ALA A 240 10.63 -20.79 -29.11
N LYS A 241 9.82 -21.56 -29.85
CA LYS A 241 8.39 -21.81 -29.56
C LYS A 241 8.15 -23.31 -29.61
N ALA A 242 7.40 -23.86 -28.69
CA ALA A 242 7.01 -25.26 -28.68
C ALA A 242 5.68 -25.47 -27.95
N ALA A 243 4.89 -26.42 -28.44
CA ALA A 243 3.79 -26.96 -27.67
C ALA A 243 4.34 -27.90 -26.59
N ALA A 244 4.21 -27.54 -25.34
CA ALA A 244 4.74 -28.31 -24.20
C ALA A 244 3.73 -28.42 -23.07
N ALA A 245 3.84 -29.49 -22.28
CA ALA A 245 2.94 -29.72 -21.15
C ALA A 245 3.10 -28.62 -20.08
N ASP A 246 1.96 -28.17 -19.54
CA ASP A 246 1.93 -27.21 -18.42
C ASP A 246 2.05 -27.90 -17.07
N SER A 247 1.71 -29.19 -17.03
CA SER A 247 1.81 -30.02 -15.84
C SER A 247 2.45 -31.36 -16.18
N VAL A 248 3.49 -31.73 -15.43
CA VAL A 248 4.22 -32.97 -15.60
C VAL A 248 4.19 -33.74 -14.27
N GLU A 249 3.70 -34.98 -14.33
CA GLU A 249 3.73 -35.89 -13.20
C GLU A 249 5.03 -36.71 -13.26
N PHE A 250 5.73 -36.73 -12.15
CA PHE A 250 6.99 -37.45 -12.04
C PHE A 250 7.12 -38.11 -10.67
N ARG A 251 7.99 -39.13 -10.62
CA ARG A 251 8.44 -39.74 -9.37
C ARG A 251 9.95 -39.81 -9.37
N GLN A 252 10.54 -39.85 -8.16
CA GLN A 252 11.99 -39.80 -8.02
C GLN A 252 12.51 -40.73 -6.90
N ILE A 253 13.78 -41.15 -7.05
CA ILE A 253 14.57 -41.77 -5.99
C ILE A 253 15.84 -40.94 -5.85
N GLN A 254 16.06 -40.35 -4.68
CA GLN A 254 17.32 -39.70 -4.36
C GLN A 254 18.31 -40.70 -3.84
N VAL A 255 19.51 -40.71 -4.39
CA VAL A 255 20.57 -41.66 -4.10
C VAL A 255 21.77 -40.94 -3.51
N TYR A 256 22.18 -41.38 -2.33
CA TYR A 256 23.36 -40.89 -1.63
C TYR A 256 24.22 -42.06 -1.21
N ALA A 257 25.54 -41.87 -1.28
CA ALA A 257 26.52 -42.79 -0.74
C ALA A 257 27.69 -42.00 -0.10
N GLU A 258 28.69 -42.68 0.40
CA GLU A 258 29.84 -42.09 1.12
C GLU A 258 30.63 -41.06 0.29
N ASP A 259 30.65 -41.23 -1.01
CA ASP A 259 31.34 -40.34 -1.95
C ASP A 259 30.59 -40.29 -3.31
N ALA A 260 30.96 -39.35 -4.16
CA ALA A 260 30.31 -39.11 -5.46
C ALA A 260 30.45 -40.32 -6.41
N VAL A 261 31.55 -41.08 -6.35
CA VAL A 261 31.77 -42.24 -7.21
C VAL A 261 30.87 -43.40 -6.80
N LYS A 262 30.77 -43.66 -5.51
CA LYS A 262 29.86 -44.68 -4.95
C LYS A 262 28.38 -44.26 -5.16
N THR A 263 28.07 -42.99 -5.00
CA THR A 263 26.74 -42.45 -5.28
C THR A 263 26.34 -42.71 -6.74
N LYS A 264 27.22 -42.37 -7.67
CA LYS A 264 26.98 -42.62 -9.11
C LYS A 264 26.83 -44.10 -9.43
N THR A 265 27.72 -44.96 -8.90
CA THR A 265 27.65 -46.40 -9.14
C THR A 265 26.36 -47.02 -8.61
N LEU A 266 25.93 -46.59 -7.42
CA LEU A 266 24.65 -47.02 -6.82
C LEU A 266 23.44 -46.53 -7.64
N ALA A 267 23.47 -45.29 -8.07
CA ALA A 267 22.41 -44.70 -8.90
C ALA A 267 22.32 -45.39 -10.27
N ASP A 268 23.44 -45.67 -10.90
CA ASP A 268 23.49 -46.43 -12.17
C ASP A 268 22.93 -47.86 -11.99
N SER A 269 23.19 -48.51 -10.86
CA SER A 269 22.63 -49.82 -10.53
C SER A 269 21.10 -49.76 -10.38
N ILE A 270 20.56 -48.77 -9.64
CA ILE A 270 19.13 -48.57 -9.45
C ILE A 270 18.45 -48.24 -10.79
N TYR A 271 19.06 -47.33 -11.57
CA TYR A 271 18.57 -46.95 -12.89
C TYR A 271 18.44 -48.18 -13.82
N ASN A 272 19.52 -49.00 -13.91
CA ASN A 272 19.53 -50.21 -14.73
C ASN A 272 18.52 -51.26 -14.24
N ALA A 273 18.34 -51.41 -12.93
CA ALA A 273 17.35 -52.33 -12.37
C ALA A 273 15.92 -51.91 -12.78
N ILE A 274 15.58 -50.62 -12.67
CA ILE A 274 14.27 -50.11 -13.08
C ILE A 274 14.08 -50.27 -14.59
N LYS A 275 15.09 -49.96 -15.39
CA LYS A 275 15.09 -50.15 -16.84
C LYS A 275 14.91 -51.60 -17.23
N GLY A 276 15.39 -52.52 -16.41
CA GLY A 276 15.26 -53.98 -16.57
C GLY A 276 13.90 -54.51 -16.06
N GLY A 277 12.98 -53.66 -15.60
CA GLY A 277 11.63 -54.05 -15.19
C GLY A 277 11.41 -54.14 -13.68
N ALA A 278 12.36 -53.77 -12.84
CA ALA A 278 12.15 -53.71 -11.39
C ALA A 278 11.12 -52.64 -11.04
N ASN A 279 10.31 -52.93 -10.00
CA ASN A 279 9.28 -52.00 -9.56
C ASN A 279 9.89 -50.74 -8.91
N PHE A 280 9.54 -49.57 -9.42
CA PHE A 280 10.09 -48.30 -8.97
C PHE A 280 9.79 -48.03 -7.48
N ALA A 281 8.51 -48.23 -7.04
CA ALA A 281 8.12 -47.98 -5.67
C ALA A 281 8.79 -48.94 -4.67
N ASP A 282 9.00 -50.20 -5.04
CA ASP A 282 9.70 -51.16 -4.20
C ASP A 282 11.17 -50.81 -4.00
N LEU A 283 11.84 -50.33 -5.07
CA LEU A 283 13.17 -49.81 -4.97
C LEU A 283 13.24 -48.52 -4.16
N ALA A 284 12.30 -47.58 -4.35
CA ALA A 284 12.25 -46.37 -3.54
C ALA A 284 12.14 -46.70 -2.03
N LYS A 285 11.24 -47.62 -1.66
CA LYS A 285 11.10 -48.10 -0.26
C LYS A 285 12.37 -48.70 0.30
N LYS A 286 13.12 -49.45 -0.50
CA LYS A 286 14.42 -50.02 -0.08
C LYS A 286 15.43 -48.92 0.35
N TYR A 287 15.29 -47.72 -0.18
CA TYR A 287 16.11 -46.55 0.18
C TYR A 287 15.35 -45.54 1.07
N GLY A 288 14.30 -45.98 1.75
CA GLY A 288 13.56 -45.17 2.73
C GLY A 288 12.69 -44.07 2.13
N GLN A 289 12.30 -44.18 0.84
CA GLN A 289 11.49 -43.21 0.13
C GLN A 289 10.18 -43.83 -0.34
N THR A 290 9.14 -43.03 -0.52
CA THR A 290 7.81 -43.53 -0.91
C THR A 290 7.75 -43.94 -2.38
N GLY A 291 8.47 -43.24 -3.25
CA GLY A 291 8.39 -43.40 -4.71
C GLY A 291 7.06 -42.94 -5.30
N ASP A 292 6.31 -42.13 -4.55
CA ASP A 292 5.05 -41.58 -5.00
C ASP A 292 5.24 -40.56 -6.13
N ALA A 293 4.23 -40.46 -6.98
CA ALA A 293 4.24 -39.47 -8.05
C ALA A 293 3.77 -38.09 -7.55
N ASN A 294 4.42 -37.06 -8.04
CA ASN A 294 4.12 -35.66 -7.75
C ASN A 294 3.93 -34.87 -9.05
N TRP A 295 3.12 -33.82 -8.99
CA TRP A 295 2.93 -32.93 -10.12
C TRP A 295 3.82 -31.70 -10.00
N LEU A 296 4.54 -31.35 -11.07
CA LEU A 296 5.19 -30.06 -11.29
C LEU A 296 4.37 -29.29 -12.32
N THR A 297 3.90 -28.11 -11.95
CA THR A 297 3.22 -27.18 -12.87
C THR A 297 4.13 -26.01 -13.21
N SER A 298 3.97 -25.43 -14.40
CA SER A 298 4.76 -24.25 -14.82
C SER A 298 4.64 -23.10 -13.83
N ALA A 299 3.47 -22.86 -13.27
CA ALA A 299 3.24 -21.80 -12.29
C ALA A 299 4.10 -21.92 -11.02
N GLN A 300 4.62 -23.10 -10.70
CA GLN A 300 5.47 -23.31 -9.51
C GLN A 300 6.91 -22.82 -9.71
N TYR A 301 7.34 -22.62 -10.95
CA TYR A 301 8.69 -22.15 -11.25
C TYR A 301 8.73 -20.89 -12.13
N GLU A 302 7.62 -20.49 -12.72
CA GLU A 302 7.50 -19.21 -13.44
C GLU A 302 7.63 -18.05 -12.45
N GLY A 303 8.52 -17.09 -12.75
CA GLY A 303 8.81 -15.95 -11.87
C GLY A 303 9.78 -16.23 -10.71
N ALA A 304 10.26 -17.47 -10.57
CA ALA A 304 11.31 -17.80 -9.60
C ALA A 304 12.71 -17.68 -10.23
N GLN A 305 13.68 -17.30 -9.41
CA GLN A 305 15.08 -17.39 -9.82
C GLN A 305 15.50 -18.87 -9.81
N ILE A 306 15.80 -19.41 -11.00
CA ILE A 306 16.12 -20.82 -11.19
C ILE A 306 17.54 -20.92 -11.76
N ASP A 307 18.42 -21.61 -11.05
CA ASP A 307 19.80 -21.84 -11.45
C ASP A 307 20.29 -23.21 -10.99
N GLY A 308 21.52 -23.56 -11.34
CA GLY A 308 22.24 -24.72 -10.85
C GLY A 308 21.46 -26.02 -10.97
N ASP A 309 21.38 -26.75 -9.86
CA ASP A 309 20.73 -28.06 -9.80
C ASP A 309 19.21 -27.98 -9.95
N ASN A 310 18.57 -26.89 -9.52
CA ASN A 310 17.14 -26.68 -9.73
C ASN A 310 16.80 -26.56 -11.22
N LEU A 311 17.62 -25.84 -11.99
CA LEU A 311 17.45 -25.73 -13.44
C LEU A 311 17.60 -27.09 -14.12
N LYS A 312 18.63 -27.87 -13.73
CA LYS A 312 18.85 -29.24 -14.26
C LYS A 312 17.64 -30.13 -13.96
N PHE A 313 17.12 -30.07 -12.74
CA PHE A 313 15.99 -30.89 -12.31
C PHE A 313 14.70 -30.55 -13.07
N ILE A 314 14.35 -29.27 -13.15
CA ILE A 314 13.14 -28.81 -13.86
C ILE A 314 13.28 -29.10 -15.36
N SER A 315 14.47 -28.88 -15.94
CA SER A 315 14.74 -29.20 -17.34
C SER A 315 14.60 -30.70 -17.61
N ALA A 316 15.10 -31.56 -16.72
CA ALA A 316 14.95 -33.00 -16.85
C ALA A 316 13.49 -33.45 -16.81
N ILE A 317 12.67 -32.90 -15.89
CA ILE A 317 11.23 -33.20 -15.79
C ILE A 317 10.52 -32.81 -17.09
N ASN A 318 10.78 -31.60 -17.59
CA ASN A 318 10.08 -31.09 -18.78
C ASN A 318 10.48 -31.83 -20.07
N ASN A 319 11.77 -32.20 -20.22
CA ASN A 319 12.31 -32.78 -21.45
C ASN A 319 12.20 -34.32 -21.51
N THR A 320 12.03 -35.01 -20.38
CA THR A 320 11.90 -36.47 -20.33
C THR A 320 10.53 -36.91 -20.84
N GLY A 321 10.48 -37.92 -21.69
CA GLY A 321 9.24 -38.49 -22.22
C GLY A 321 8.45 -39.26 -21.16
N VAL A 322 7.13 -39.46 -21.43
CA VAL A 322 6.29 -40.26 -20.51
C VAL A 322 6.80 -41.70 -20.46
N ASN A 323 6.95 -42.25 -19.26
CA ASN A 323 7.54 -43.54 -18.91
C ASN A 323 9.06 -43.64 -19.11
N GLU A 324 9.70 -42.55 -19.49
CA GLU A 324 11.17 -42.53 -19.59
C GLU A 324 11.82 -42.26 -18.23
N LEU A 325 13.05 -42.75 -18.09
CA LEU A 325 13.90 -42.65 -16.91
C LEU A 325 15.14 -41.81 -17.20
N VAL A 326 15.51 -40.98 -16.23
CA VAL A 326 16.78 -40.23 -16.24
C VAL A 326 17.53 -40.45 -14.94
N ASN A 327 18.85 -40.64 -15.00
CA ASN A 327 19.76 -40.59 -13.86
C ASN A 327 20.48 -39.24 -13.87
N LEU A 328 20.06 -38.35 -12.96
CA LEU A 328 20.47 -36.96 -12.92
C LEU A 328 21.48 -36.71 -11.78
N PRO A 329 22.72 -36.34 -12.08
CA PRO A 329 23.69 -35.94 -11.05
C PRO A 329 23.30 -34.56 -10.48
N MET A 330 23.17 -34.45 -9.15
CA MET A 330 22.72 -33.28 -8.41
C MET A 330 23.62 -33.02 -7.21
N GLY A 331 24.65 -32.21 -7.35
CA GLY A 331 25.63 -31.98 -6.30
C GLY A 331 26.32 -33.27 -5.83
N GLN A 332 26.11 -33.64 -4.56
CA GLN A 332 26.64 -34.91 -3.99
C GLN A 332 25.67 -36.10 -4.12
N ALA A 333 24.47 -35.87 -4.67
CA ALA A 333 23.42 -36.86 -4.87
C ALA A 333 23.26 -37.22 -6.35
N ASN A 334 22.61 -38.33 -6.63
CA ASN A 334 21.97 -38.60 -7.91
C ASN A 334 20.45 -38.72 -7.71
N VAL A 335 19.68 -38.27 -8.68
CA VAL A 335 18.22 -38.43 -8.70
C VAL A 335 17.85 -39.32 -9.87
N ILE A 336 17.23 -40.47 -9.57
CA ILE A 336 16.59 -41.31 -10.58
C ILE A 336 15.18 -40.78 -10.75
N LEU A 337 14.90 -40.17 -11.87
CA LEU A 337 13.62 -39.51 -12.18
C LEU A 337 12.89 -40.31 -13.26
N GLN A 338 11.59 -40.49 -13.08
CA GLN A 338 10.69 -41.01 -14.09
C GLN A 338 9.49 -40.08 -14.27
N VAL A 339 9.23 -39.68 -15.50
CA VAL A 339 7.99 -38.95 -15.84
C VAL A 339 6.89 -39.97 -16.07
N THR A 340 5.76 -39.85 -15.37
CA THR A 340 4.65 -40.79 -15.44
C THR A 340 3.48 -40.27 -16.27
N ASN A 341 3.29 -38.93 -16.33
CA ASN A 341 2.19 -38.32 -17.08
C ASN A 341 2.50 -36.88 -17.50
N LYS A 342 1.87 -36.40 -18.56
CA LYS A 342 1.93 -35.01 -19.00
C LYS A 342 0.53 -34.51 -19.36
N LYS A 343 0.15 -33.32 -18.90
CA LYS A 343 -1.19 -32.72 -19.12
C LYS A 343 -1.10 -31.27 -19.56
N SER A 344 -2.21 -30.79 -20.12
CA SER A 344 -2.42 -29.37 -20.45
C SER A 344 -1.34 -28.82 -21.36
N VAL A 345 -1.25 -29.36 -22.57
CA VAL A 345 -0.30 -28.87 -23.59
C VAL A 345 -0.69 -27.45 -23.98
N LYS A 346 0.26 -26.52 -23.90
CA LYS A 346 0.14 -25.10 -24.25
C LYS A 346 1.31 -24.66 -25.12
N ASP A 347 1.10 -23.60 -25.88
CA ASP A 347 2.19 -22.90 -26.54
C ASP A 347 3.09 -22.24 -25.51
N LYS A 348 4.36 -22.58 -25.52
CA LYS A 348 5.38 -22.05 -24.62
C LYS A 348 6.53 -21.44 -25.40
N TYR A 349 7.25 -20.54 -24.75
CA TYR A 349 8.24 -19.69 -25.39
C TYR A 349 9.55 -19.70 -24.60
N LYS A 350 10.67 -19.61 -25.35
CA LYS A 350 11.96 -19.16 -24.81
C LYS A 350 12.24 -17.79 -25.42
N VAL A 351 12.47 -16.79 -24.58
CA VAL A 351 12.70 -15.42 -25.00
C VAL A 351 13.94 -14.88 -24.31
N ALA A 352 14.93 -14.44 -25.09
CA ALA A 352 16.09 -13.73 -24.56
C ALA A 352 15.76 -12.24 -24.52
N VAL A 353 15.79 -11.65 -23.33
CA VAL A 353 15.43 -10.25 -23.09
C VAL A 353 16.66 -9.49 -22.61
N ILE A 354 16.97 -8.39 -23.29
CA ILE A 354 17.87 -7.34 -22.81
C ILE A 354 16.98 -6.27 -22.20
N LYS A 355 17.11 -6.05 -20.90
CA LYS A 355 16.38 -5.04 -20.14
C LYS A 355 17.36 -4.22 -19.34
N ARG A 356 17.49 -2.95 -19.64
CA ARG A 356 18.38 -2.02 -18.95
C ARG A 356 17.61 -0.83 -18.40
N GLU A 357 17.72 -0.62 -17.12
CA GLU A 357 17.19 0.57 -16.47
C GLU A 357 17.93 1.81 -16.94
N VAL A 358 17.19 2.92 -17.08
CA VAL A 358 17.77 4.23 -17.42
C VAL A 358 18.18 4.91 -16.13
N GLU A 359 19.35 4.52 -15.63
CA GLU A 359 19.95 5.07 -14.43
C GLU A 359 20.74 6.35 -14.74
N PHE A 360 20.88 7.23 -13.74
CA PHE A 360 21.74 8.41 -13.82
C PHE A 360 23.22 8.01 -13.60
N SER A 361 24.12 8.70 -14.30
CA SER A 361 25.55 8.55 -14.10
C SER A 361 26.05 9.31 -12.87
N LYS A 362 27.26 8.98 -12.45
CA LYS A 362 27.95 9.73 -11.39
C LYS A 362 28.15 11.21 -11.75
N GLU A 363 28.35 11.50 -13.01
CA GLU A 363 28.47 12.85 -13.53
C GLU A 363 27.16 13.63 -13.35
N THR A 364 26.04 13.05 -13.75
CA THR A 364 24.69 13.62 -13.57
C THR A 364 24.39 13.85 -12.09
N TYR A 365 24.71 12.88 -11.24
CA TYR A 365 24.56 13.05 -9.79
C TYR A 365 25.38 14.21 -9.26
N ASN A 366 26.68 14.27 -9.59
CA ASN A 366 27.59 15.32 -9.13
C ASN A 366 27.13 16.71 -9.60
N ASP A 367 26.68 16.82 -10.84
CA ASP A 367 26.19 18.08 -11.40
C ASP A 367 24.91 18.55 -10.66
N THR A 368 23.99 17.64 -10.42
CA THR A 368 22.76 17.94 -9.67
C THR A 368 23.08 18.32 -8.22
N TYR A 369 23.95 17.55 -7.56
CA TYR A 369 24.42 17.82 -6.21
C TYR A 369 25.08 19.18 -6.09
N ASN A 370 26.02 19.50 -6.99
CA ASN A 370 26.76 20.76 -6.95
C ASN A 370 25.83 21.96 -7.15
N LYS A 371 24.93 21.90 -8.13
CA LYS A 371 23.94 22.96 -8.38
C LYS A 371 23.03 23.18 -7.18
N PHE A 372 22.50 22.11 -6.63
CA PHE A 372 21.60 22.21 -5.49
C PHE A 372 22.33 22.60 -4.20
N SER A 373 23.54 22.09 -3.96
CA SER A 373 24.39 22.49 -2.84
C SER A 373 24.75 23.97 -2.87
N GLN A 374 25.07 24.50 -4.05
CA GLN A 374 25.32 25.94 -4.24
C GLN A 374 24.06 26.76 -3.94
N PHE A 375 22.89 26.31 -4.40
CA PHE A 375 21.61 26.94 -4.09
C PHE A 375 21.37 27.00 -2.59
N VAL A 376 21.51 25.85 -1.87
CA VAL A 376 21.33 25.76 -0.42
C VAL A 376 22.31 26.68 0.32
N ALA A 377 23.58 26.74 -0.09
CA ALA A 377 24.58 27.57 0.54
C ALA A 377 24.30 29.09 0.39
N GLN A 378 23.59 29.50 -0.65
CA GLN A 378 23.20 30.89 -0.90
C GLN A 378 21.87 31.28 -0.23
N ASN A 379 21.07 30.29 0.20
CA ASN A 379 19.71 30.47 0.74
C ASN A 379 19.61 29.90 2.15
N THR A 380 20.20 30.59 3.12
CA THR A 380 20.37 30.10 4.50
C THR A 380 19.19 30.40 5.41
N THR A 381 18.18 31.14 4.92
CA THR A 381 16.94 31.42 5.66
C THR A 381 15.70 30.98 4.90
N LEU A 382 14.61 30.74 5.60
CA LEU A 382 13.33 30.41 4.98
C LEU A 382 12.86 31.50 3.99
N GLU A 383 13.11 32.76 4.29
CA GLU A 383 12.71 33.86 3.43
C GLU A 383 13.52 33.88 2.12
N ASP A 384 14.82 33.52 2.18
CA ASP A 384 15.64 33.36 0.99
C ASP A 384 15.10 32.18 0.14
N LEU A 385 14.76 31.04 0.75
CA LEU A 385 14.15 29.91 0.05
C LEU A 385 12.84 30.31 -0.64
N LYS A 386 11.93 30.99 0.08
CA LYS A 386 10.66 31.47 -0.49
C LYS A 386 10.84 32.37 -1.68
N LYS A 387 11.88 33.23 -1.64
CA LYS A 387 12.15 34.19 -2.70
C LYS A 387 12.80 33.55 -3.93
N ASN A 388 13.77 32.68 -3.71
CA ASN A 388 14.71 32.28 -4.77
C ASN A 388 14.46 30.87 -5.33
N ALA A 389 13.61 30.02 -4.66
CA ALA A 389 13.41 28.64 -5.09
C ALA A 389 12.82 28.55 -6.49
N GLU A 390 11.72 29.25 -6.74
CA GLU A 390 11.00 29.19 -8.03
C GLU A 390 11.87 29.75 -9.19
N GLU A 391 12.58 30.87 -8.97
CA GLU A 391 13.49 31.44 -9.96
C GLU A 391 14.65 30.50 -10.30
N SER A 392 15.06 29.67 -9.34
CA SER A 392 16.13 28.67 -9.51
C SER A 392 15.60 27.31 -10.03
N GLY A 393 14.30 27.20 -10.32
CA GLY A 393 13.67 25.99 -10.82
C GLY A 393 13.36 24.95 -9.75
N TYR A 394 13.35 25.31 -8.47
CA TYR A 394 13.02 24.43 -7.37
C TYR A 394 11.61 24.70 -6.83
N THR A 395 10.94 23.64 -6.40
CA THR A 395 9.61 23.73 -5.78
C THR A 395 9.72 23.65 -4.26
N LEU A 396 9.28 24.70 -3.57
CA LEU A 396 9.21 24.73 -2.11
C LEU A 396 7.86 24.18 -1.64
N ILE A 397 7.87 22.98 -1.07
CA ILE A 397 6.67 22.21 -0.71
C ILE A 397 6.35 22.45 0.77
N PRO A 398 5.14 22.94 1.11
CA PRO A 398 4.71 23.10 2.49
C PRO A 398 4.19 21.79 3.09
N ARG A 399 4.50 21.55 4.37
CA ARG A 399 3.93 20.47 5.17
C ARG A 399 3.56 21.01 6.54
N THR A 400 2.28 21.10 6.85
CA THR A 400 1.76 21.56 8.14
C THR A 400 1.58 20.39 9.11
N ASP A 401 1.62 20.69 10.41
CA ASP A 401 1.41 19.73 11.49
C ASP A 401 2.32 18.49 11.43
N PHE A 402 3.54 18.66 10.94
CA PHE A 402 4.53 17.60 10.89
C PHE A 402 4.91 17.15 12.30
N SER A 403 4.76 15.87 12.60
CA SER A 403 4.94 15.32 13.94
C SER A 403 6.14 14.37 14.06
N SER A 404 6.62 14.15 15.28
CA SER A 404 7.79 13.28 15.53
C SER A 404 7.54 11.78 15.31
N ASP A 405 6.30 11.38 15.15
CA ASP A 405 5.93 10.00 14.84
C ASP A 405 5.84 9.72 13.31
N GLU A 406 6.11 10.72 12.49
CA GLU A 406 6.29 10.51 11.05
C GLU A 406 7.62 9.80 10.77
N HIS A 407 7.65 8.97 9.73
CA HIS A 407 8.84 8.19 9.38
C HIS A 407 9.66 8.85 8.28
N TYR A 408 9.03 9.70 7.47
CA TYR A 408 9.62 10.28 6.27
C TYR A 408 9.22 11.74 6.09
N VAL A 409 10.12 12.54 5.53
CA VAL A 409 9.78 13.87 5.01
C VAL A 409 9.33 13.73 3.56
N GLY A 410 8.13 14.21 3.24
CA GLY A 410 7.63 14.20 1.86
C GLY A 410 7.37 12.82 1.23
N GLY A 411 7.40 11.75 2.01
CA GLY A 411 7.29 10.37 1.51
C GLY A 411 8.60 9.80 0.97
N VAL A 412 9.71 10.55 1.07
CA VAL A 412 11.04 10.11 0.63
C VAL A 412 11.69 9.25 1.71
N HIS A 413 12.23 8.11 1.32
CA HIS A 413 12.96 7.21 2.23
C HIS A 413 14.28 7.84 2.72
N SER A 414 14.88 7.26 3.77
CA SER A 414 16.18 7.66 4.30
C SER A 414 16.28 9.14 4.74
N THR A 415 15.15 9.78 5.11
CA THR A 415 15.10 11.19 5.55
C THR A 415 15.24 11.38 7.08
N ARG A 416 15.72 10.37 7.79
CA ARG A 416 15.83 10.40 9.25
C ARG A 416 16.66 11.55 9.80
N GLU A 417 17.79 11.88 9.17
CA GLU A 417 18.65 12.96 9.63
C GLU A 417 17.98 14.34 9.42
N ALA A 418 17.22 14.50 8.32
CA ALA A 418 16.37 15.66 8.11
C ALA A 418 15.28 15.77 9.19
N LEU A 419 14.67 14.65 9.57
CA LEU A 419 13.64 14.57 10.61
C LEU A 419 14.19 14.96 11.98
N LYS A 420 15.34 14.44 12.38
CA LYS A 420 16.05 14.83 13.60
C LYS A 420 16.35 16.33 13.63
N TRP A 421 16.84 16.84 12.51
CA TRP A 421 17.16 18.26 12.40
C TRP A 421 15.89 19.11 12.55
N VAL A 422 14.78 18.74 11.91
CA VAL A 422 13.50 19.45 12.02
C VAL A 422 13.10 19.64 13.48
N PHE A 423 13.22 18.62 14.33
CA PHE A 423 12.82 18.71 15.75
C PHE A 423 13.87 19.37 16.66
N ALA A 424 15.08 19.61 16.18
CA ALA A 424 16.11 20.36 16.89
C ALA A 424 16.17 21.85 16.49
N ALA A 425 15.75 22.20 15.28
CA ALA A 425 15.88 23.52 14.69
C ALA A 425 14.89 24.54 15.26
N LYS A 426 15.16 25.82 15.03
CA LYS A 426 14.31 26.97 15.37
C LYS A 426 13.53 27.44 14.13
N GLU A 427 12.49 28.23 14.37
CA GLU A 427 11.73 28.86 13.29
C GLU A 427 12.63 29.72 12.40
N GLY A 428 12.46 29.59 11.09
CA GLY A 428 13.21 30.31 10.06
C GLY A 428 14.55 29.69 9.66
N GLU A 429 15.05 28.71 10.42
CA GLU A 429 16.30 28.01 10.08
C GLU A 429 16.12 27.10 8.87
N VAL A 430 17.20 26.93 8.09
CA VAL A 430 17.32 26.04 6.94
C VAL A 430 18.35 24.96 7.25
N SER A 431 18.05 23.72 6.93
CA SER A 431 18.92 22.57 7.16
C SER A 431 20.14 22.54 6.22
N PRO A 432 21.17 21.77 6.56
CA PRO A 432 22.10 21.29 5.56
C PRO A 432 21.38 20.52 4.46
N LEU A 433 22.06 20.30 3.33
CA LEU A 433 21.62 19.38 2.30
C LEU A 433 21.72 17.94 2.82
N TYR A 434 20.67 17.14 2.62
CA TYR A 434 20.63 15.71 2.90
C TYR A 434 20.53 14.90 1.62
N GLU A 435 21.26 13.80 1.58
CA GLU A 435 21.14 12.76 0.57
C GLU A 435 20.14 11.71 1.10
N CYS A 436 19.09 11.46 0.36
CA CYS A 436 17.92 10.65 0.77
C CYS A 436 17.55 9.63 -0.32
N GLY A 437 16.46 8.91 -0.09
CA GLY A 437 16.03 7.85 -1.00
C GLY A 437 17.05 6.71 -1.04
N ASP A 438 17.26 6.18 -2.21
CA ASP A 438 18.34 5.22 -2.52
C ASP A 438 19.58 5.94 -3.10
N ASN A 439 19.92 7.09 -2.54
CA ASN A 439 20.90 8.07 -3.00
C ASN A 439 20.49 8.78 -4.31
N ASP A 440 19.21 8.86 -4.56
CA ASP A 440 18.61 9.49 -5.74
C ASP A 440 17.80 10.75 -5.42
N HIS A 441 17.73 11.13 -4.13
CA HIS A 441 17.05 12.34 -3.66
C HIS A 441 18.00 13.25 -2.88
N LEU A 442 17.89 14.54 -3.15
CA LEU A 442 18.61 15.61 -2.42
C LEU A 442 17.58 16.52 -1.75
N MET A 443 17.68 16.69 -0.45
CA MET A 443 16.65 17.38 0.33
C MET A 443 17.24 18.51 1.18
N VAL A 444 16.51 19.63 1.26
CA VAL A 444 16.68 20.68 2.26
C VAL A 444 15.34 20.98 2.92
N VAL A 445 15.36 21.20 4.22
CA VAL A 445 14.16 21.47 5.02
C VAL A 445 14.32 22.78 5.78
N SER A 446 13.22 23.50 5.98
CA SER A 446 13.15 24.68 6.83
C SER A 446 11.94 24.59 7.77
N VAL A 447 12.12 25.05 9.00
CA VAL A 447 11.03 25.13 9.98
C VAL A 447 10.35 26.49 9.85
N GLU A 448 9.09 26.49 9.42
CA GLU A 448 8.30 27.72 9.29
C GLU A 448 7.67 28.13 10.63
N LYS A 449 7.17 27.15 11.38
CA LYS A 449 6.51 27.40 12.68
C LYS A 449 6.63 26.21 13.59
N ILE A 450 6.78 26.46 14.89
CA ILE A 450 6.70 25.47 15.96
C ILE A 450 5.33 25.57 16.62
N ASN A 451 4.54 24.52 16.56
CA ASN A 451 3.24 24.44 17.19
C ASN A 451 3.35 23.64 18.49
N PRO A 452 3.38 24.31 19.66
CA PRO A 452 3.59 23.63 20.93
C PRO A 452 2.38 22.77 21.33
N LYS A 453 2.60 21.76 22.14
CA LYS A 453 1.52 21.03 22.82
C LYS A 453 0.62 21.99 23.60
N GLY A 454 -0.69 21.79 23.57
CA GLY A 454 -1.68 22.62 24.24
C GLY A 454 -2.86 22.94 23.36
N TYR A 455 -3.18 24.21 23.21
CA TYR A 455 -4.23 24.67 22.31
C TYR A 455 -3.59 25.48 21.19
N ARG A 456 -4.06 25.26 19.96
CA ARG A 456 -3.62 26.04 18.81
C ARG A 456 -3.88 27.51 19.04
N ASP A 457 -2.93 28.35 18.67
CA ASP A 457 -3.08 29.80 18.73
C ASP A 457 -4.27 30.22 17.86
N ILE A 458 -5.06 31.21 18.35
CA ILE A 458 -6.23 31.70 17.66
C ILE A 458 -5.92 32.19 16.24
N ASN A 459 -4.74 32.76 16.01
CA ASN A 459 -4.33 33.26 14.70
C ASN A 459 -4.17 32.10 13.69
N SER A 460 -3.74 30.93 14.16
CA SER A 460 -3.55 29.74 13.30
C SER A 460 -4.86 29.15 12.78
N VAL A 461 -5.99 29.43 13.44
CA VAL A 461 -7.33 28.97 13.09
C VAL A 461 -8.28 30.12 12.71
N ALA A 462 -7.77 31.34 12.69
CA ALA A 462 -8.56 32.56 12.50
C ALA A 462 -9.36 32.57 11.19
N ASP A 463 -8.73 32.17 10.10
CA ASP A 463 -9.38 32.22 8.78
C ASP A 463 -10.55 31.24 8.69
N MET A 464 -10.39 30.05 9.27
CA MET A 464 -11.46 29.05 9.37
C MET A 464 -12.63 29.59 10.21
N LEU A 465 -12.33 30.16 11.38
CA LEU A 465 -13.33 30.75 12.25
C LEU A 465 -14.01 31.97 11.64
N ARG A 466 -13.26 32.83 10.96
CA ARG A 466 -13.82 33.99 10.22
C ARG A 466 -14.77 33.54 9.10
N ALA A 467 -14.41 32.49 8.38
CA ALA A 467 -15.27 31.93 7.33
C ALA A 467 -16.59 31.41 7.92
N GLU A 468 -16.53 30.73 9.07
CA GLU A 468 -17.72 30.27 9.78
C GLU A 468 -18.60 31.42 10.26
N ILE A 469 -18.02 32.43 10.92
CA ILE A 469 -18.78 33.63 11.37
C ILE A 469 -19.40 34.37 10.19
N ARG A 470 -18.67 34.52 9.06
CA ARG A 470 -19.23 35.12 7.86
C ARG A 470 -20.45 34.37 7.34
N ARG A 471 -20.32 33.02 7.26
CA ARG A 471 -21.41 32.16 6.83
C ARG A 471 -22.63 32.33 7.72
N ASP A 472 -22.44 32.37 9.03
CA ASP A 472 -23.51 32.54 10.00
C ASP A 472 -24.21 33.91 9.87
N LYS A 473 -23.46 34.98 9.72
CA LYS A 473 -24.01 36.32 9.50
C LYS A 473 -24.72 36.48 8.16
N LYS A 474 -24.21 35.83 7.11
CA LYS A 474 -24.92 35.75 5.82
C LYS A 474 -26.25 35.04 5.99
N ALA A 475 -26.26 33.91 6.73
CA ALA A 475 -27.48 33.19 7.00
C ALA A 475 -28.48 34.06 7.76
N GLU A 476 -28.09 34.73 8.84
CA GLU A 476 -28.93 35.63 9.61
C GLU A 476 -29.53 36.75 8.75
N LYS A 477 -28.69 37.38 7.89
CA LYS A 477 -29.14 38.45 6.98
C LYS A 477 -30.19 37.95 6.00
N ILE A 478 -29.98 36.78 5.37
CA ILE A 478 -30.90 36.19 4.42
C ILE A 478 -32.20 35.75 5.15
N MET A 479 -32.08 35.10 6.31
CA MET A 479 -33.22 34.66 7.09
C MET A 479 -34.10 35.84 7.51
N ALA A 480 -33.49 36.97 7.89
CA ALA A 480 -34.24 38.20 8.23
C ALA A 480 -35.06 38.74 7.03
N GLN A 481 -34.52 38.62 5.80
CA GLN A 481 -35.22 39.01 4.58
C GLN A 481 -36.37 38.06 4.23
N MET A 482 -36.25 36.79 4.57
CA MET A 482 -37.28 35.77 4.33
C MET A 482 -38.33 35.69 5.45
N ASN A 483 -38.11 36.43 6.54
CA ASN A 483 -39.03 36.39 7.67
C ASN A 483 -40.42 36.88 7.26
N GLY A 484 -41.44 36.10 7.58
CA GLY A 484 -42.83 36.39 7.23
C GLY A 484 -43.26 35.94 5.82
N PHE A 485 -42.35 35.32 5.04
CA PHE A 485 -42.74 34.74 3.76
C PHE A 485 -43.67 33.54 3.98
N ASN A 486 -44.67 33.43 3.13
CA ASN A 486 -45.71 32.39 3.21
C ASN A 486 -45.86 31.58 1.91
N SER A 487 -45.03 31.86 0.92
CA SER A 487 -44.94 31.08 -0.33
C SER A 487 -43.52 31.00 -0.86
N LEU A 488 -43.18 29.92 -1.62
CA LEU A 488 -41.92 29.81 -2.32
C LEU A 488 -41.75 30.87 -3.40
N ASP A 489 -42.82 31.38 -3.98
CA ASP A 489 -42.77 32.41 -5.03
C ASP A 489 -42.23 33.74 -4.50
N GLN A 490 -42.43 34.04 -3.23
CA GLN A 490 -41.82 35.19 -2.58
C GLN A 490 -40.31 35.04 -2.50
N VAL A 491 -39.82 33.82 -2.19
CA VAL A 491 -38.36 33.53 -2.17
C VAL A 491 -37.79 33.57 -3.58
N LYS A 492 -38.49 32.98 -4.57
CA LYS A 492 -38.05 32.99 -5.99
C LYS A 492 -38.01 34.41 -6.58
N GLY A 493 -38.81 35.33 -6.04
CA GLY A 493 -38.79 36.73 -6.43
C GLY A 493 -37.61 37.54 -5.86
N MET A 494 -36.84 36.99 -4.95
CA MET A 494 -35.62 37.63 -4.43
C MET A 494 -34.48 37.60 -5.46
N THR A 495 -33.61 38.58 -5.38
CA THR A 495 -32.38 38.60 -6.20
C THR A 495 -31.52 37.39 -5.85
N ASP A 496 -30.93 36.76 -6.89
CA ASP A 496 -30.09 35.57 -6.79
C ASP A 496 -30.76 34.33 -6.20
N ALA A 497 -32.09 34.30 -6.16
CA ALA A 497 -32.84 33.15 -5.70
C ALA A 497 -32.62 31.94 -6.60
N VAL A 498 -32.40 30.80 -5.98
CA VAL A 498 -32.34 29.50 -6.64
C VAL A 498 -33.54 28.65 -6.23
N SER A 499 -34.00 27.78 -7.11
CA SER A 499 -35.08 26.84 -6.81
C SER A 499 -34.75 25.45 -7.37
N ASP A 500 -35.23 24.43 -6.66
CA ASP A 500 -35.04 23.04 -7.04
C ASP A 500 -36.23 22.17 -6.60
N SER A 501 -36.33 20.97 -7.14
CA SER A 501 -37.29 19.95 -6.72
C SER A 501 -36.51 18.70 -6.34
N VAL A 502 -36.46 18.39 -5.06
CA VAL A 502 -35.72 17.27 -4.53
C VAL A 502 -36.68 16.16 -4.12
N LYS A 503 -36.49 14.98 -4.68
CA LYS A 503 -37.28 13.78 -4.41
C LYS A 503 -36.55 12.81 -3.51
N HIS A 504 -37.33 11.98 -2.81
CA HIS A 504 -36.80 10.91 -1.95
C HIS A 504 -35.85 11.41 -0.86
N VAL A 505 -36.09 12.62 -0.36
CA VAL A 505 -35.36 13.16 0.81
C VAL A 505 -35.68 12.31 2.02
N THR A 506 -34.68 11.88 2.76
CA THR A 506 -34.82 11.13 4.02
C THR A 506 -34.15 11.87 5.17
N PHE A 507 -34.47 11.50 6.40
CA PHE A 507 -33.77 12.05 7.57
C PHE A 507 -32.36 11.48 7.68
N SER A 508 -32.15 10.21 7.30
CA SER A 508 -30.87 9.49 7.45
C SER A 508 -29.78 9.91 6.46
N ALA A 509 -30.13 10.53 5.33
CA ALA A 509 -29.20 10.93 4.29
C ALA A 509 -29.34 12.43 3.94
N PRO A 510 -28.19 13.16 3.78
CA PRO A 510 -28.24 14.56 3.36
C PRO A 510 -28.88 14.72 2.00
N ALA A 511 -29.82 15.70 1.87
CA ALA A 511 -30.35 16.06 0.58
C ALA A 511 -29.28 16.77 -0.27
N TYR A 512 -28.98 16.24 -1.44
CA TYR A 512 -28.09 16.92 -2.40
C TYR A 512 -28.89 17.93 -3.23
N ILE A 513 -28.45 19.19 -3.20
CA ILE A 513 -29.07 20.30 -3.91
C ILE A 513 -28.25 20.64 -5.14
N ALA A 514 -28.73 20.29 -6.32
CA ALA A 514 -28.00 20.40 -7.56
C ALA A 514 -27.62 21.86 -7.90
N VAL A 515 -28.51 22.81 -7.67
CA VAL A 515 -28.30 24.21 -8.00
C VAL A 515 -27.22 24.89 -7.14
N THR A 516 -26.98 24.41 -5.91
CA THR A 516 -25.91 24.91 -5.03
C THR A 516 -24.71 23.95 -4.95
N ARG A 517 -24.82 22.77 -5.56
CA ARG A 517 -23.83 21.67 -5.52
C ARG A 517 -23.42 21.30 -4.09
N ALA A 518 -24.38 21.34 -3.17
CA ALA A 518 -24.14 21.08 -1.75
C ALA A 518 -25.07 20.02 -1.19
N SER A 519 -24.55 19.28 -0.21
CA SER A 519 -25.34 18.36 0.62
C SER A 519 -25.88 19.10 1.85
N GLU A 520 -27.18 19.05 2.04
CA GLU A 520 -27.92 19.79 3.05
C GLU A 520 -28.67 18.86 4.01
N PRO A 521 -28.05 18.40 5.10
CA PRO A 521 -28.66 17.46 6.04
C PRO A 521 -29.91 18.01 6.70
N VAL A 522 -29.92 19.32 6.94
CA VAL A 522 -31.02 20.01 7.64
C VAL A 522 -32.35 19.91 6.87
N ILE A 523 -32.32 19.77 5.55
CA ILE A 523 -33.54 19.68 4.72
C ILE A 523 -34.33 18.42 5.06
N GLY A 524 -33.67 17.27 5.25
CA GLY A 524 -34.33 16.03 5.67
C GLY A 524 -35.05 16.18 7.02
N ALA A 525 -34.36 16.76 8.00
CA ALA A 525 -34.93 17.00 9.33
C ALA A 525 -36.12 17.94 9.33
N VAL A 526 -36.09 18.99 8.51
CA VAL A 526 -37.19 19.94 8.38
C VAL A 526 -38.34 19.36 7.57
N ALA A 527 -38.07 18.58 6.51
CA ALA A 527 -39.09 17.92 5.70
C ALA A 527 -39.90 16.91 6.52
N GLU A 528 -39.25 16.16 7.42
CA GLU A 528 -39.95 15.28 8.35
C GLU A 528 -40.96 15.99 9.20
N LYS A 529 -40.60 17.13 9.80
CA LYS A 529 -41.45 17.93 10.71
C LYS A 529 -42.47 18.81 9.99
N THR A 530 -42.28 19.10 8.70
CA THR A 530 -43.19 19.93 7.92
C THR A 530 -44.35 19.09 7.40
N ALA A 531 -45.58 19.49 7.67
CA ALA A 531 -46.76 18.77 7.17
C ALA A 531 -46.87 18.88 5.64
N ALA A 532 -47.45 17.85 4.99
CA ALA A 532 -47.70 17.87 3.55
C ALA A 532 -48.52 19.09 3.13
N GLY A 533 -48.14 19.74 2.04
CA GLY A 533 -48.72 20.97 1.53
C GLY A 533 -48.30 22.26 2.28
N LYS A 534 -47.53 22.14 3.36
CA LYS A 534 -47.07 23.29 4.15
C LYS A 534 -45.67 23.74 3.77
N LEU A 535 -45.42 25.04 4.00
CA LEU A 535 -44.13 25.69 3.84
C LEU A 535 -43.36 25.69 5.17
N SER A 536 -42.06 25.46 5.13
CA SER A 536 -41.16 25.60 6.30
C SER A 536 -40.90 27.08 6.63
N ALA A 537 -40.41 27.33 7.85
CA ALA A 537 -39.66 28.54 8.13
C ALA A 537 -38.33 28.56 7.34
N PRO A 538 -37.63 29.72 7.25
CA PRO A 538 -36.28 29.78 6.67
C PRO A 538 -35.30 28.84 7.36
N ILE A 539 -34.58 28.06 6.57
CA ILE A 539 -33.64 27.00 7.01
C ILE A 539 -32.23 27.44 6.72
N LYS A 540 -31.38 27.49 7.74
CA LYS A 540 -29.94 27.70 7.58
C LYS A 540 -29.30 26.38 7.13
N GLY A 541 -28.85 26.30 5.87
CA GLY A 541 -28.14 25.19 5.30
C GLY A 541 -26.63 25.38 5.28
N ASN A 542 -25.93 24.45 4.63
CA ASN A 542 -24.48 24.51 4.44
C ASN A 542 -24.04 25.55 3.39
N ALA A 543 -24.79 25.66 2.27
CA ALA A 543 -24.47 26.54 1.16
C ALA A 543 -25.39 27.73 0.99
N GLY A 544 -26.49 27.79 1.72
CA GLY A 544 -27.48 28.87 1.61
C GLY A 544 -28.56 28.82 2.68
N VAL A 545 -29.53 29.74 2.58
CA VAL A 545 -30.77 29.70 3.36
C VAL A 545 -31.89 29.30 2.44
N TYR A 546 -32.72 28.37 2.87
CA TYR A 546 -33.76 27.74 2.06
C TYR A 546 -35.10 27.78 2.76
N MET A 547 -36.19 27.78 1.99
CA MET A 547 -37.50 27.38 2.44
C MET A 547 -37.99 26.22 1.60
N ILE A 548 -38.63 25.24 2.21
CA ILE A 548 -39.14 24.05 1.54
C ILE A 548 -40.64 23.92 1.69
N GLN A 549 -41.30 23.41 0.67
CA GLN A 549 -42.67 22.97 0.70
C GLN A 549 -42.71 21.46 0.46
N VAL A 550 -43.17 20.70 1.44
CA VAL A 550 -43.34 19.25 1.31
C VAL A 550 -44.63 18.99 0.53
N TYR A 551 -44.54 18.48 -0.69
CA TYR A 551 -45.73 18.20 -1.50
C TYR A 551 -46.15 16.72 -1.44
N ASN A 552 -45.27 15.84 -1.07
CA ASN A 552 -45.58 14.42 -0.87
C ASN A 552 -44.73 13.81 0.25
N LYS A 553 -45.34 12.88 0.99
CA LYS A 553 -44.70 12.03 1.99
C LYS A 553 -45.00 10.60 1.64
N ASP A 554 -43.95 9.85 1.34
CA ASP A 554 -43.99 8.44 0.96
C ASP A 554 -43.24 7.59 1.96
N LYS A 555 -43.42 6.30 1.86
CA LYS A 555 -42.62 5.30 2.59
C LYS A 555 -42.07 4.29 1.60
N SER A 556 -40.81 3.95 1.76
CA SER A 556 -40.21 2.84 1.01
C SER A 556 -40.97 1.54 1.27
N THR A 557 -40.90 0.62 0.32
CA THR A 557 -41.52 -0.72 0.41
C THR A 557 -40.79 -1.70 1.32
N GLU A 558 -39.71 -1.24 1.96
CA GLU A 558 -38.95 -2.07 2.89
C GLU A 558 -39.77 -2.45 4.12
N GLU A 559 -39.61 -3.71 4.58
CA GLU A 559 -40.27 -4.19 5.79
C GLU A 559 -39.33 -4.07 6.99
N PHE A 560 -39.85 -3.64 8.12
CA PHE A 560 -39.10 -3.54 9.36
C PHE A 560 -38.79 -4.91 9.93
N ASN A 561 -37.50 -5.16 10.19
CA ASN A 561 -37.04 -6.32 10.94
C ASN A 561 -36.11 -5.86 12.06
N VAL A 562 -36.60 -5.95 13.30
CA VAL A 562 -35.89 -5.44 14.48
C VAL A 562 -34.49 -6.02 14.62
N LYS A 563 -34.30 -7.33 14.40
CA LYS A 563 -32.99 -7.98 14.55
C LYS A 563 -32.00 -7.52 13.49
N THR A 564 -32.48 -7.30 12.27
CA THR A 564 -31.63 -6.80 11.18
C THR A 564 -31.20 -5.38 11.45
N GLU A 565 -32.12 -4.51 11.87
CA GLU A 565 -31.81 -3.10 12.14
C GLU A 565 -30.93 -2.93 13.39
N GLU A 566 -31.18 -3.67 14.47
CA GLU A 566 -30.29 -3.71 15.65
C GLU A 566 -28.88 -4.18 15.24
N SER A 567 -28.77 -5.20 14.40
CA SER A 567 -27.48 -5.69 13.90
C SER A 567 -26.78 -4.64 13.05
N ASN A 568 -27.49 -3.95 12.16
CA ASN A 568 -26.94 -2.88 11.32
C ASN A 568 -26.38 -1.74 12.17
N LEU A 569 -27.13 -1.27 13.15
CA LEU A 569 -26.71 -0.19 14.07
C LEU A 569 -25.50 -0.62 14.93
N THR A 570 -25.56 -1.83 15.50
CA THR A 570 -24.45 -2.38 16.27
C THR A 570 -23.17 -2.50 15.43
N ASN A 571 -23.29 -2.99 14.18
CA ASN A 571 -22.17 -3.09 13.26
C ASN A 571 -21.61 -1.73 12.85
N MET A 572 -22.50 -0.73 12.68
CA MET A 572 -22.07 0.64 12.38
C MET A 572 -21.31 1.24 13.56
N ALA A 573 -21.83 1.10 14.79
CA ALA A 573 -21.17 1.56 15.99
C ALA A 573 -19.83 0.84 16.22
N ALA A 574 -19.78 -0.47 15.96
CA ALA A 574 -18.57 -1.28 16.09
C ALA A 574 -17.42 -0.82 15.17
N ARG A 575 -17.72 -0.23 14.01
CA ARG A 575 -16.69 0.36 13.13
C ARG A 575 -15.91 1.48 13.81
N TYR A 576 -16.54 2.24 14.69
CA TYR A 576 -15.89 3.30 15.47
C TYR A 576 -15.13 2.78 16.68
N ALA A 577 -15.37 1.53 17.11
CA ALA A 577 -14.68 0.94 18.26
C ALA A 577 -13.16 0.84 18.04
N SER A 578 -12.68 0.74 16.80
CA SER A 578 -11.25 0.74 16.48
C SER A 578 -10.57 2.06 16.85
N GLN A 579 -11.30 3.17 16.85
CA GLN A 579 -10.81 4.50 17.22
C GLN A 579 -10.41 4.58 18.71
N CYS A 580 -10.98 3.72 19.55
CA CYS A 580 -10.74 3.77 21.00
C CYS A 580 -9.26 3.59 21.40
N ILE A 581 -8.47 2.84 20.62
CA ILE A 581 -7.02 2.68 20.87
C ILE A 581 -6.28 3.98 20.56
N TYR A 582 -6.63 4.65 19.47
CA TYR A 582 -6.07 5.96 19.14
C TYR A 582 -6.41 6.99 20.21
N ASP A 583 -7.67 7.03 20.70
CA ASP A 583 -8.09 7.92 21.77
C ASP A 583 -7.33 7.66 23.08
N LEU A 584 -7.09 6.38 23.42
CA LEU A 584 -6.26 6.02 24.58
C LEU A 584 -4.84 6.51 24.42
N ARG A 585 -4.22 6.30 23.26
CA ARG A 585 -2.86 6.77 22.97
C ARG A 585 -2.78 8.30 23.11
N THR A 586 -3.75 8.99 22.53
CA THR A 586 -3.85 10.45 22.56
C THR A 586 -3.97 10.97 24.00
N LYS A 587 -4.85 10.35 24.82
CA LYS A 587 -5.04 10.72 26.23
C LYS A 587 -3.86 10.35 27.14
N ALA A 588 -3.13 9.29 26.78
CA ALA A 588 -1.95 8.85 27.53
C ALA A 588 -0.71 9.73 27.27
N GLU A 589 -0.82 10.73 26.38
CA GLU A 589 0.25 11.68 26.08
C GLU A 589 1.57 10.99 25.71
N VAL A 590 1.47 9.95 24.87
CA VAL A 590 2.63 9.17 24.43
C VAL A 590 3.60 10.07 23.66
N VAL A 591 4.86 10.08 24.09
CA VAL A 591 5.96 10.76 23.38
C VAL A 591 6.67 9.72 22.52
N ASP A 592 6.58 9.88 21.20
CA ASP A 592 7.28 9.01 20.25
C ASP A 592 8.64 9.61 19.89
N GLN A 593 9.71 8.92 20.26
CA GLN A 593 11.09 9.32 19.99
C GLN A 593 11.81 8.34 19.06
N ARG A 594 11.06 7.46 18.38
CA ARG A 594 11.66 6.45 17.48
C ARG A 594 12.45 7.10 16.33
N TYR A 595 12.06 8.30 15.89
CA TYR A 595 12.80 9.06 14.86
C TYR A 595 14.28 9.33 15.24
N LEU A 596 14.64 9.24 16.52
CA LEU A 596 16.04 9.37 16.97
C LEU A 596 16.86 8.10 16.69
N PHE A 597 16.21 6.95 16.49
CA PHE A 597 16.86 5.64 16.45
C PHE A 597 16.64 4.87 15.14
N PHE A 598 15.51 5.10 14.48
CA PHE A 598 15.11 4.33 13.29
C PHE A 598 14.86 5.23 12.09
#